data_160d2ec4f44164656cdd5f0c77132400
#
_entry.id   160d2ec4f44164656cdd5f0c77132400
#
_cell.length_a   1.000
_cell.length_b   1.000
_cell.length_c   1.000
_cell.angle_alpha   90.00
_cell.angle_beta   90.00
_cell.angle_gamma   90.00
#
_symmetry.space_group_name_H-M   'P 1'
#
loop_
_entity.id
_entity.type
_entity.pdbx_description
1 polymer ?
#
loop_
_entity_poly.entity_id
_entity_poly.type
_entity_poly.pdbx_seq_one_letter_code
_entity_poly.pdbx_strand_id
1 'polypeptide(L)'
;MKKPLVEIPTVDALAYNLYDSRALICPIMDARRSQVYTGIYRFQEHKLVTVEAQMAVPMAEMIEKLNARGEEVVFLGDGVPVFGKMIQENLKVPYSFAPAHVNKQRAAAVAALGGIYGKEGKVVTAMEHVPEYLRVSQAERERAQKLQEEKASEKNS
;
A
#
# COMPACT_ATOMS: atom_id res chain seq x y z
N MET A 1 22.50 22.87 9.38
CA MET A 1 21.70 23.03 8.14
C MET A 1 20.63 21.93 8.09
N LYS A 2 19.35 22.30 8.11
CA LYS A 2 18.26 21.32 7.99
C LYS A 2 18.15 20.90 6.51
N LYS A 3 18.53 19.65 6.21
CA LYS A 3 18.36 19.10 4.85
C LYS A 3 16.93 18.61 4.70
N PRO A 4 16.25 18.95 3.58
CA PRO A 4 14.92 18.42 3.29
C PRO A 4 15.01 16.91 3.02
N LEU A 5 14.04 16.17 3.54
CA LEU A 5 13.83 14.76 3.24
C LEU A 5 12.58 14.61 2.39
N VAL A 6 12.59 13.66 1.48
CA VAL A 6 11.41 13.26 0.70
C VAL A 6 10.99 11.88 1.16
N GLU A 7 9.79 11.79 1.70
CA GLU A 7 9.19 10.51 2.08
C GLU A 7 8.51 9.88 0.87
N ILE A 8 8.85 8.64 0.56
CA ILE A 8 8.26 7.89 -0.53
C ILE A 8 7.68 6.60 0.05
N PRO A 9 6.35 6.48 0.08
CA PRO A 9 5.74 5.22 0.47
C PRO A 9 6.20 4.08 -0.43
N THR A 10 6.49 2.94 0.16
CA THR A 10 6.98 1.77 -0.57
C THR A 10 6.02 1.32 -1.67
N VAL A 11 4.72 1.38 -1.41
CA VAL A 11 3.68 1.02 -2.38
C VAL A 11 3.61 2.01 -3.54
N ASP A 12 3.89 3.30 -3.32
CA ASP A 12 3.99 4.30 -4.39
C ASP A 12 5.17 3.98 -5.32
N ALA A 13 6.32 3.65 -4.74
CA ALA A 13 7.50 3.27 -5.50
C ALA A 13 7.29 1.98 -6.31
N LEU A 14 6.57 1.01 -5.75
CA LEU A 14 6.18 -0.19 -6.48
C LEU A 14 5.23 0.15 -7.64
N ALA A 15 4.21 0.96 -7.40
CA ALA A 15 3.27 1.38 -8.45
C ALA A 15 3.98 2.08 -9.61
N TYR A 16 5.00 2.89 -9.31
CA TYR A 16 5.78 3.61 -10.33
C TYR A 16 6.60 2.69 -11.25
N ASN A 17 6.87 1.44 -10.84
CA ASN A 17 7.50 0.45 -11.72
C ASN A 17 6.69 0.17 -12.99
N LEU A 18 5.38 0.36 -12.95
CA LEU A 18 4.46 0.18 -14.07
C LEU A 18 4.14 1.52 -14.75
N TYR A 19 5.18 2.28 -15.01
CA TYR A 19 5.07 3.59 -15.65
C TYR A 19 4.12 3.59 -16.83
N ASP A 20 3.19 4.52 -16.83
CA ASP A 20 2.20 4.77 -17.90
C ASP A 20 1.24 3.60 -18.18
N SER A 21 1.05 2.70 -17.22
CA SER A 21 0.04 1.64 -17.31
C SER A 21 -1.36 2.23 -17.49
N ARG A 22 -2.14 1.64 -18.39
CA ARG A 22 -3.55 2.01 -18.61
C ARG A 22 -4.50 1.41 -17.58
N ALA A 23 -4.13 0.27 -17.00
CA ALA A 23 -4.88 -0.38 -15.94
C ALA A 23 -4.65 0.29 -14.59
N LEU A 24 -5.56 0.07 -13.64
CA LEU A 24 -5.31 0.36 -12.23
C LEU A 24 -4.09 -0.43 -11.76
N ILE A 25 -3.28 0.16 -10.94
CA ILE A 25 -2.10 -0.46 -10.35
C ILE A 25 -2.38 -0.71 -8.88
N CYS A 26 -2.31 -1.96 -8.47
CA CYS A 26 -2.51 -2.37 -7.08
C CYS A 26 -1.27 -3.10 -6.57
N PRO A 27 -0.29 -2.38 -5.99
CA PRO A 27 0.82 -3.01 -5.30
C PRO A 27 0.30 -3.77 -4.08
N ILE A 28 0.76 -4.99 -3.87
CA ILE A 28 0.43 -5.78 -2.68
C ILE A 28 1.70 -6.30 -2.03
N MET A 29 1.89 -5.94 -0.77
CA MET A 29 2.97 -6.45 0.07
C MET A 29 2.38 -7.26 1.21
N ASP A 30 2.93 -8.45 1.45
CA ASP A 30 2.45 -9.31 2.54
C ASP A 30 2.67 -8.62 3.90
N ALA A 31 1.57 -8.36 4.60
CA ALA A 31 1.56 -7.78 5.94
C ALA A 31 1.26 -8.80 7.03
N ARG A 32 1.33 -10.11 6.70
CA ARG A 32 0.97 -11.23 7.57
C ARG A 32 -0.53 -11.28 7.90
N ARG A 33 -0.99 -12.42 8.42
CA ARG A 33 -2.38 -12.63 8.88
C ARG A 33 -3.43 -12.26 7.82
N SER A 34 -3.21 -12.67 6.58
CA SER A 34 -4.09 -12.39 5.44
C SER A 34 -4.31 -10.90 5.13
N GLN A 35 -3.43 -10.03 5.62
CA GLN A 35 -3.42 -8.59 5.35
C GLN A 35 -2.34 -8.22 4.34
N VAL A 36 -2.58 -7.13 3.65
CA VAL A 36 -1.64 -6.53 2.69
C VAL A 36 -1.41 -5.06 3.02
N TYR A 37 -0.17 -4.60 2.83
CA TYR A 37 0.09 -3.19 2.61
C TYR A 37 -0.13 -2.92 1.13
N THR A 38 -0.99 -1.97 0.81
CA THR A 38 -1.47 -1.76 -0.54
C THR A 38 -1.94 -0.32 -0.74
N GLY A 39 -2.29 0.02 -1.95
CA GLY A 39 -2.93 1.24 -2.40
C GLY A 39 -3.46 1.02 -3.80
N ILE A 40 -4.20 1.97 -4.34
CA ILE A 40 -4.69 1.93 -5.72
C ILE A 40 -4.19 3.17 -6.43
N TYR A 41 -3.55 2.96 -7.56
CA TYR A 41 -2.91 4.01 -8.35
C TYR A 41 -3.32 3.90 -9.82
N ARG A 42 -3.16 5.01 -10.54
CA ARG A 42 -3.23 5.02 -12.01
C ARG A 42 -2.25 6.06 -12.56
N PHE A 43 -1.89 5.90 -13.81
CA PHE A 43 -1.23 6.97 -14.55
C PHE A 43 -2.26 7.82 -15.28
N GLN A 44 -2.12 9.13 -15.17
CA GLN A 44 -2.87 10.13 -15.93
C GLN A 44 -1.87 11.17 -16.42
N GLU A 45 -1.86 11.42 -17.74
CA GLU A 45 -0.92 12.38 -18.37
C GLU A 45 0.54 12.12 -17.93
N HIS A 46 0.95 10.84 -17.93
CA HIS A 46 2.29 10.39 -17.53
C HIS A 46 2.64 10.62 -16.03
N LYS A 47 1.66 10.97 -15.19
CA LYS A 47 1.85 11.18 -13.75
C LYS A 47 1.17 10.07 -12.96
N LEU A 48 1.85 9.60 -11.92
CA LEU A 48 1.25 8.67 -10.97
C LEU A 48 0.23 9.41 -10.10
N VAL A 49 -1.01 8.98 -10.16
CA VAL A 49 -2.12 9.51 -9.38
C VAL A 49 -2.55 8.47 -8.36
N THR A 50 -2.64 8.88 -7.10
CA THR A 50 -3.16 8.05 -6.02
C THR A 50 -4.69 8.04 -6.08
N VAL A 51 -5.27 6.88 -6.34
CA VAL A 51 -6.72 6.66 -6.34
C VAL A 51 -7.20 6.33 -4.94
N GLU A 52 -6.50 5.42 -4.27
CA GLU A 52 -6.63 5.17 -2.84
C GLU A 52 -5.24 5.15 -2.20
N ALA A 53 -5.08 5.92 -1.13
CA ALA A 53 -3.82 6.03 -0.41
C ALA A 53 -3.39 4.69 0.18
N GLN A 54 -2.12 4.58 0.54
CA GLN A 54 -1.60 3.39 1.19
C GLN A 54 -2.40 3.01 2.43
N MET A 55 -2.63 1.72 2.58
CA MET A 55 -3.41 1.15 3.69
C MET A 55 -2.93 -0.25 4.04
N ALA A 56 -3.28 -0.69 5.24
CA ALA A 56 -3.12 -2.09 5.65
C ALA A 56 -4.51 -2.69 5.85
N VAL A 57 -4.91 -3.59 4.97
CA VAL A 57 -6.25 -4.19 4.95
C VAL A 57 -6.19 -5.68 4.67
N PRO A 58 -7.22 -6.46 5.06
CA PRO A 58 -7.36 -7.83 4.57
C PRO A 58 -7.41 -7.86 3.05
N MET A 59 -6.75 -8.84 2.42
CA MET A 59 -6.77 -8.97 0.96
C MET A 59 -8.19 -9.14 0.41
N ALA A 60 -9.08 -9.81 1.14
CA ALA A 60 -10.47 -9.96 0.77
C ALA A 60 -11.19 -8.61 0.60
N GLU A 61 -10.95 -7.66 1.52
CA GLU A 61 -11.51 -6.30 1.44
C GLU A 61 -10.99 -5.55 0.22
N MET A 62 -9.71 -5.69 -0.10
CA MET A 62 -9.13 -5.08 -1.30
C MET A 62 -9.77 -5.64 -2.58
N ILE A 63 -10.00 -6.95 -2.63
CA ILE A 63 -10.69 -7.59 -3.77
C ILE A 63 -12.11 -7.03 -3.93
N GLU A 64 -12.86 -6.85 -2.85
CA GLU A 64 -14.20 -6.25 -2.90
C GLU A 64 -14.16 -4.82 -3.43
N LYS A 65 -13.21 -4.01 -2.97
CA LYS A 65 -12.99 -2.64 -3.46
C LYS A 65 -12.72 -2.61 -4.97
N LEU A 66 -11.86 -3.49 -5.47
CA LEU A 66 -11.52 -3.58 -6.89
C LEU A 66 -12.70 -4.07 -7.73
N ASN A 67 -13.45 -5.06 -7.24
CA ASN A 67 -14.67 -5.52 -7.90
C ASN A 67 -15.73 -4.41 -8.01
N ALA A 68 -15.88 -3.59 -6.96
CA ALA A 68 -16.80 -2.47 -6.97
C ALA A 68 -16.41 -1.37 -7.97
N ARG A 69 -15.12 -1.21 -8.27
CA ARG A 69 -14.65 -0.26 -9.28
C ARG A 69 -14.91 -0.71 -10.71
N GLY A 70 -14.89 -2.02 -10.96
CA GLY A 70 -15.18 -2.56 -12.29
C GLY A 70 -14.11 -2.29 -13.36
N GLU A 71 -12.91 -1.86 -12.97
CA GLU A 71 -11.82 -1.51 -13.86
C GLU A 71 -10.76 -2.61 -13.90
N GLU A 72 -10.04 -2.73 -15.02
CA GLU A 72 -8.89 -3.63 -15.14
C GLU A 72 -7.80 -3.25 -14.14
N VAL A 73 -7.17 -4.25 -13.53
CA VAL A 73 -6.14 -4.05 -12.51
C VAL A 73 -4.90 -4.91 -12.77
N VAL A 74 -3.74 -4.34 -12.51
CA VAL A 74 -2.47 -5.07 -12.52
C VAL A 74 -1.90 -5.11 -11.10
N PHE A 75 -1.53 -6.30 -10.66
CA PHE A 75 -0.94 -6.54 -9.34
C PHE A 75 0.57 -6.71 -9.44
N LEU A 76 1.27 -6.21 -8.43
CA LEU A 76 2.70 -6.44 -8.27
C LEU A 76 3.06 -6.42 -6.77
N GLY A 77 4.26 -6.88 -6.45
CA GLY A 77 4.77 -6.92 -5.07
C GLY A 77 4.92 -8.36 -4.56
N ASP A 78 5.52 -8.50 -3.39
CA ASP A 78 5.82 -9.78 -2.76
C ASP A 78 4.56 -10.51 -2.23
N GLY A 79 3.45 -9.81 -2.14
CA GLY A 79 2.15 -10.40 -1.83
C GLY A 79 1.54 -11.21 -2.99
N VAL A 80 2.00 -11.02 -4.23
CA VAL A 80 1.44 -11.74 -5.41
C VAL A 80 1.55 -13.27 -5.26
N PRO A 81 2.70 -13.87 -4.91
CA PRO A 81 2.77 -15.31 -4.69
C PRO A 81 1.87 -15.82 -3.56
N VAL A 82 1.65 -14.99 -2.54
CA VAL A 82 0.85 -15.35 -1.36
C VAL A 82 -0.65 -15.31 -1.67
N PHE A 83 -1.11 -14.27 -2.36
CA PHE A 83 -2.52 -13.98 -2.58
C PHE A 83 -3.02 -14.28 -3.99
N GLY A 84 -2.15 -14.69 -4.90
CA GLY A 84 -2.49 -14.92 -6.30
C GLY A 84 -3.68 -15.86 -6.49
N LYS A 85 -3.76 -16.95 -5.73
CA LYS A 85 -4.88 -17.89 -5.78
C LYS A 85 -6.19 -17.23 -5.31
N MET A 86 -6.16 -16.48 -4.22
CA MET A 86 -7.33 -15.75 -3.71
C MET A 86 -7.83 -14.72 -4.73
N ILE A 87 -6.92 -14.02 -5.42
CA ILE A 87 -7.25 -13.09 -6.50
C ILE A 87 -7.95 -13.82 -7.63
N GLN A 88 -7.38 -14.93 -8.11
CA GLN A 88 -7.95 -15.72 -9.21
C GLN A 88 -9.35 -16.26 -8.89
N GLU A 89 -9.62 -16.63 -7.67
CA GLU A 89 -10.90 -17.23 -7.25
C GLU A 89 -11.99 -16.17 -6.99
N ASN A 90 -11.62 -14.95 -6.58
CA ASN A 90 -12.60 -13.97 -6.06
C ASN A 90 -12.67 -12.66 -6.85
N LEU A 91 -11.65 -12.33 -7.64
CA LEU A 91 -11.67 -11.11 -8.43
C LEU A 91 -12.52 -11.30 -9.70
N LYS A 92 -13.43 -10.38 -9.94
CA LYS A 92 -14.40 -10.44 -11.05
C LYS A 92 -14.06 -9.52 -12.22
N VAL A 93 -13.12 -8.58 -11.99
CA VAL A 93 -12.66 -7.66 -13.04
C VAL A 93 -11.47 -8.25 -13.81
N PRO A 94 -11.19 -7.79 -15.02
CA PRO A 94 -9.97 -8.18 -15.73
C PRO A 94 -8.73 -7.84 -14.90
N TYR A 95 -7.78 -8.75 -14.84
CA TYR A 95 -6.55 -8.53 -14.10
C TYR A 95 -5.35 -9.20 -14.75
N SER A 96 -4.17 -8.72 -14.35
CA SER A 96 -2.90 -9.33 -14.69
C SER A 96 -1.91 -9.21 -13.54
N PHE A 97 -0.85 -9.98 -13.59
CA PHE A 97 0.28 -9.87 -12.69
C PHE A 97 1.47 -9.29 -13.43
N ALA A 98 2.15 -8.34 -12.81
CA ALA A 98 3.33 -7.74 -13.40
C ALA A 98 4.44 -8.79 -13.61
N PRO A 99 5.25 -8.66 -14.66
CA PRO A 99 6.40 -9.52 -14.89
C PRO A 99 7.36 -9.51 -13.69
N ALA A 100 8.04 -10.63 -13.46
CA ALA A 100 8.92 -10.82 -12.30
C ALA A 100 9.99 -9.73 -12.14
N HIS A 101 10.50 -9.17 -13.24
CA HIS A 101 11.53 -8.14 -13.23
C HIS A 101 11.06 -6.77 -12.72
N VAL A 102 9.75 -6.50 -12.69
CA VAL A 102 9.16 -5.25 -12.16
C VAL A 102 8.37 -5.46 -10.86
N ASN A 103 8.32 -6.70 -10.37
CA ASN A 103 7.54 -7.11 -9.20
C ASN A 103 8.21 -6.80 -7.85
N LYS A 104 9.38 -6.18 -7.86
CA LYS A 104 10.14 -5.83 -6.66
C LYS A 104 10.44 -4.33 -6.64
N GLN A 105 10.70 -3.82 -5.45
CA GLN A 105 11.17 -2.46 -5.27
C GLN A 105 12.45 -2.20 -6.07
N ARG A 106 12.51 -1.05 -6.70
CA ARG A 106 13.66 -0.59 -7.46
C ARG A 106 14.14 0.75 -6.93
N ALA A 107 15.43 0.86 -6.65
CA ALA A 107 16.03 2.12 -6.24
C ALA A 107 15.80 3.24 -7.28
N ALA A 108 15.79 2.90 -8.56
CA ALA A 108 15.50 3.85 -9.63
C ALA A 108 14.08 4.43 -9.56
N ALA A 109 13.07 3.63 -9.20
CA ALA A 109 11.70 4.11 -9.01
C ALA A 109 11.60 5.05 -7.80
N VAL A 110 12.25 4.70 -6.69
CA VAL A 110 12.35 5.55 -5.50
C VAL A 110 13.03 6.87 -5.82
N ALA A 111 14.15 6.84 -6.54
CA ALA A 111 14.87 8.04 -6.93
C ALA A 111 14.05 8.95 -7.89
N ALA A 112 13.35 8.36 -8.85
CA ALA A 112 12.50 9.09 -9.78
C ALA A 112 11.33 9.78 -9.07
N LEU A 113 10.61 9.06 -8.20
CA LEU A 113 9.53 9.65 -7.39
C LEU A 113 10.06 10.68 -6.39
N GLY A 114 11.23 10.44 -5.80
CA GLY A 114 11.90 11.40 -4.92
C GLY A 114 12.15 12.73 -5.61
N GLY A 115 12.60 12.69 -6.86
CA GLY A 115 12.78 13.88 -7.69
C GLY A 115 11.47 14.61 -7.99
N ILE A 116 10.39 13.86 -8.25
CA ILE A 116 9.06 14.43 -8.53
C ILE A 116 8.47 15.03 -7.25
N TYR A 117 8.43 14.29 -6.16
CA TYR A 117 7.85 14.74 -4.89
C TYR A 117 8.63 15.91 -4.29
N GLY A 118 9.96 15.92 -4.45
CA GLY A 118 10.78 17.07 -4.06
C GLY A 118 10.42 18.34 -4.83
N LYS A 119 10.18 18.26 -6.14
CA LYS A 119 9.73 19.39 -6.96
C LYS A 119 8.31 19.85 -6.63
N GLU A 120 7.45 18.93 -6.21
CA GLU A 120 6.08 19.23 -5.76
C GLU A 120 6.03 19.80 -4.33
N GLY A 121 7.17 19.96 -3.67
CA GLY A 121 7.24 20.49 -2.31
C GLY A 121 6.82 19.49 -1.22
N LYS A 122 6.71 18.20 -1.55
CA LYS A 122 6.45 17.13 -0.58
C LYS A 122 7.73 16.77 0.18
N VAL A 123 8.21 17.71 0.97
CA VAL A 123 9.44 17.58 1.76
C VAL A 123 9.14 17.76 3.23
N VAL A 124 9.84 17.02 4.07
CA VAL A 124 9.82 17.14 5.52
C VAL A 124 11.23 17.37 6.03
N THR A 125 11.36 17.97 7.20
CA THR A 125 12.67 18.02 7.88
C THR A 125 12.91 16.73 8.64
N ALA A 126 14.17 16.41 8.93
CA ALA A 126 14.52 15.23 9.73
C ALA A 126 13.87 15.25 11.14
N MET A 127 13.52 16.43 11.65
CA MET A 127 12.83 16.58 12.94
C MET A 127 11.31 16.35 12.83
N GLU A 128 10.73 16.56 11.66
CA GLU A 128 9.30 16.35 11.37
C GLU A 128 9.03 14.95 10.84
N HIS A 129 10.08 14.22 10.46
CA HIS A 129 9.95 12.87 9.94
C HIS A 129 9.48 11.92 11.05
N VAL A 130 8.27 11.39 10.88
CA VAL A 130 7.70 10.33 11.71
C VAL A 130 7.36 9.16 10.81
N PRO A 131 7.90 7.95 11.06
CA PRO A 131 7.55 6.78 10.28
C PRO A 131 6.03 6.53 10.32
N GLU A 132 5.41 6.34 9.17
CA GLU A 132 4.00 5.99 9.09
C GLU A 132 3.81 4.50 9.36
N TYR A 133 3.30 4.16 10.54
CA TYR A 133 2.96 2.79 10.90
C TYR A 133 1.52 2.48 10.48
N LEU A 134 1.35 1.88 9.30
CA LEU A 134 0.05 1.47 8.78
C LEU A 134 -0.59 0.32 9.56
N ARG A 135 0.18 -0.31 10.41
CA ARG A 135 -0.26 -1.42 11.25
C ARG A 135 0.19 -1.20 12.69
N VAL A 136 -0.77 -1.22 13.60
CA VAL A 136 -0.51 -1.18 15.04
C VAL A 136 0.31 -2.41 15.45
N SER A 137 1.37 -2.23 16.24
CA SER A 137 2.20 -3.33 16.73
C SER A 137 1.37 -4.37 17.49
N GLN A 138 1.86 -5.60 17.56
CA GLN A 138 1.16 -6.66 18.31
C GLN A 138 1.01 -6.27 19.80
N ALA A 139 2.06 -5.68 20.38
CA ALA A 139 2.06 -5.24 21.78
C ALA A 139 1.00 -4.15 22.06
N GLU A 140 0.81 -3.22 21.15
CA GLU A 140 -0.23 -2.19 21.28
C GLU A 140 -1.65 -2.75 21.15
N ARG A 141 -1.84 -3.75 20.28
CA ARG A 141 -3.13 -4.45 20.16
C ARG A 141 -3.47 -5.25 21.41
N GLU A 142 -2.51 -6.01 21.94
CA GLU A 142 -2.67 -6.77 23.19
C GLU A 142 -2.96 -5.84 24.36
N ARG A 143 -2.33 -4.68 24.40
CA ARG A 143 -2.58 -3.65 25.40
C ARG A 143 -3.99 -3.07 25.28
N ALA A 144 -4.44 -2.78 24.07
CA ALA A 144 -5.79 -2.28 23.82
C ALA A 144 -6.86 -3.32 24.17
N GLN A 145 -6.62 -4.59 23.87
CA GLN A 145 -7.53 -5.68 24.25
C GLN A 145 -7.65 -5.84 25.77
N LYS A 146 -6.52 -5.84 26.50
CA LYS A 146 -6.51 -5.92 27.96
C LYS A 146 -7.28 -4.76 28.60
N LEU A 147 -7.07 -3.53 28.10
CA LEU A 147 -7.80 -2.37 28.57
C LEU A 147 -9.32 -2.44 28.32
N GLN A 148 -9.73 -3.10 27.22
CA GLN A 148 -11.17 -3.33 26.93
C GLN A 148 -11.75 -4.38 27.86
N GLU A 149 -11.02 -5.45 28.12
CA GLU A 149 -11.43 -6.53 29.05
C GLU A 149 -11.54 -6.02 30.50
N GLU A 150 -10.59 -5.21 30.96
CA GLU A 150 -10.63 -4.56 32.27
C GLU A 150 -11.86 -3.65 32.44
N LYS A 151 -12.14 -2.80 31.43
CA LYS A 151 -13.32 -1.92 31.41
C LYS A 151 -14.65 -2.69 31.35
N ALA A 152 -14.66 -3.85 30.70
CA ALA A 152 -15.84 -4.70 30.64
C ALA A 152 -16.10 -5.42 31.97
N SER A 153 -15.05 -5.80 32.68
CA SER A 153 -15.17 -6.43 34.02
C SER A 153 -15.62 -5.42 35.09
N GLU A 154 -15.17 -4.17 35.03
CA GLU A 154 -15.60 -3.11 35.95
C GLU A 154 -17.07 -2.72 35.77
N LYS A 155 -17.65 -2.88 34.55
CA LYS A 155 -19.08 -2.59 34.29
C LYS A 155 -20.02 -3.68 34.78
N ASN A 156 -19.51 -4.89 35.04
CA ASN A 156 -20.29 -6.04 35.48
C ASN A 156 -20.16 -6.35 36.98
N SER A 157 -19.47 -5.51 37.71
CA SER A 157 -19.40 -5.50 39.19
C SER A 157 -20.22 -4.32 39.74
#